data_bc3fe813986bfd2a3d8d707b452c81ba
#
_entry.id   bc3fe813986bfd2a3d8d707b452c81ba
#
_cell.length_a   1.000
_cell.length_b   1.000
_cell.length_c   1.000
_cell.angle_alpha   90.00
_cell.angle_beta   90.00
_cell.angle_gamma   90.00
#
_symmetry.space_group_name_H-M   'P 1'
#
loop_
_entity.id
_entity.type
_entity.pdbx_description
1 polymer ?
#
loop_
_entity_poly.entity_id
_entity_poly.type
_entity_poly.pdbx_seq_one_letter_code
_entity_poly.pdbx_strand_id
1 'polypeptide(L)'
;MQCARVAKLAYALDLGSSGAIHESSSLSSRTTLCHLPAAVTRQAIHKEFPVMSHSIEVVSELNRKVSVVISAEEVNAGLTAAAKEVGASVSIPGFRKGKVPAAVIEKRFPGEVMGRATEMLVEQRIAAILREEDLKPMSRLEFDGDPIVRGQELKFSFSFDTLPDVKLPEDLSALTVEMPSLELTEEEIADFTGRLLKSTASLEDVTEERLPQTGDVVTIDVDGDVDGKPVPGMKVENYTIQLSEPKEGKELSELDNIIRGLKAGEEGTGSMVCPEDHVDESLRGKTVDLRVKLRKISREVLPEMDEDYAKKFGFPSLEALKTMIFQQASQAKADKVYTEAQQKLMDTVLEGVEFPIPEAVLKNHQAEYEAEIRDYLEQQGMDKAAADESLKNMGEETSKQAEERARMFIFLLALARREKIEVSAQEVDMQIAQMAKQYKQDFQQMRNAMYQNGAVNDIQDRIMTSKALALMFDKAQKVAPEAKAE
;
A
#
# COMPACT_ATOMS: atom_id res chain seq x y z
N MET A 1 -12.41 -17.69 2.57
CA MET A 1 -11.37 -17.72 3.61
C MET A 1 -9.93 -17.77 3.06
N GLN A 2 -9.66 -18.30 1.87
CA GLN A 2 -8.31 -18.31 1.28
C GLN A 2 -7.87 -16.94 0.69
N CYS A 3 -8.81 -16.13 0.16
CA CYS A 3 -8.51 -14.83 -0.44
C CYS A 3 -8.03 -13.78 0.60
N ALA A 4 -8.60 -13.76 1.80
CA ALA A 4 -8.20 -12.84 2.87
C ALA A 4 -6.77 -13.09 3.39
N ARG A 5 -6.27 -14.33 3.28
CA ARG A 5 -4.90 -14.66 3.67
C ARG A 5 -3.84 -14.16 2.67
N VAL A 6 -4.18 -14.08 1.39
CA VAL A 6 -3.25 -13.64 0.35
C VAL A 6 -3.07 -12.12 0.36
N ALA A 7 -4.14 -11.35 0.65
CA ALA A 7 -4.05 -9.90 0.81
C ALA A 7 -3.18 -9.48 2.02
N LYS A 8 -3.17 -10.27 3.10
CA LYS A 8 -2.23 -10.07 4.23
C LYS A 8 -0.76 -10.26 3.82
N LEU A 9 -0.47 -11.12 2.85
CA LEU A 9 0.90 -11.35 2.36
C LEU A 9 1.46 -10.19 1.53
N ALA A 10 0.63 -9.52 0.75
CA ALA A 10 1.08 -8.42 -0.11
C ALA A 10 1.54 -7.19 0.70
N TYR A 11 0.89 -6.93 1.84
CA TYR A 11 1.26 -5.83 2.73
C TYR A 11 2.56 -6.09 3.51
N ALA A 12 2.88 -7.35 3.76
CA ALA A 12 4.06 -7.76 4.52
C ALA A 12 5.33 -7.87 3.67
N LEU A 13 5.19 -8.12 2.36
CA LEU A 13 6.33 -8.21 1.43
C LEU A 13 6.99 -6.84 1.16
N ASP A 14 6.29 -5.73 1.41
CA ASP A 14 6.85 -4.37 1.26
C ASP A 14 7.71 -3.93 2.47
N LEU A 15 7.69 -4.69 3.58
CA LEU A 15 8.38 -4.36 4.83
C LEU A 15 9.75 -5.05 5.01
N GLY A 16 10.14 -5.94 4.12
CA GLY A 16 11.25 -6.86 4.35
C GLY A 16 12.44 -6.75 3.42
N SER A 17 13.21 -5.66 3.43
CA SER A 17 14.62 -5.75 3.02
C SER A 17 15.49 -4.69 3.69
N SER A 18 15.84 -4.88 4.95
CA SER A 18 17.01 -4.25 5.53
C SER A 18 18.19 -5.21 5.42
N GLY A 19 18.92 -5.10 4.30
CA GLY A 19 20.20 -5.77 4.12
C GLY A 19 21.24 -5.26 5.11
N ALA A 20 21.90 -6.19 5.78
CA ALA A 20 23.01 -5.99 6.66
C ALA A 20 24.14 -5.22 5.97
N ILE A 21 24.57 -4.13 6.60
CA ILE A 21 25.74 -3.38 6.19
C ILE A 21 26.98 -4.06 6.81
N HIS A 22 27.81 -4.65 5.95
CA HIS A 22 29.18 -5.04 6.31
C HIS A 22 30.06 -3.81 6.37
N GLU A 23 30.62 -3.53 7.54
CA GLU A 23 31.78 -2.66 7.70
C GLU A 23 32.98 -3.22 6.94
N SER A 24 33.63 -2.39 6.14
CA SER A 24 35.04 -2.57 5.83
C SER A 24 35.76 -1.24 5.81
N SER A 25 36.77 -1.25 6.62
CA SER A 25 37.70 -0.21 7.01
C SER A 25 38.56 0.34 5.88
N SER A 26 38.96 1.60 6.11
CA SER A 26 40.23 2.26 5.78
C SER A 26 40.55 2.54 4.32
N LEU A 27 40.71 3.81 4.04
CA LEU A 27 41.99 4.35 3.56
C LEU A 27 42.03 5.88 3.65
N SER A 28 43.08 6.31 4.32
CA SER A 28 43.61 7.66 4.49
C SER A 28 44.00 8.27 3.14
N SER A 29 43.69 9.55 2.93
CA SER A 29 44.73 10.46 2.39
C SER A 29 44.31 11.93 2.49
N ARG A 30 45.24 12.65 2.99
CA ARG A 30 45.39 14.10 3.11
C ARG A 30 45.03 14.82 1.80
N THR A 31 44.38 16.02 1.92
CA THR A 31 44.87 17.20 1.21
C THR A 31 44.13 18.46 1.67
N THR A 32 44.92 19.36 2.24
CA THR A 32 45.02 20.81 2.07
C THR A 32 43.84 21.71 2.47
N LEU A 33 44.07 22.38 3.60
CA LEU A 33 43.42 23.64 4.00
C LEU A 33 43.50 24.68 2.89
N CYS A 34 42.36 25.27 2.52
CA CYS A 34 42.30 26.62 2.01
C CYS A 34 41.54 27.48 3.00
N HIS A 35 42.28 28.44 3.59
CA HIS A 35 41.76 29.51 4.42
C HIS A 35 40.79 30.38 3.63
N LEU A 36 39.60 30.63 4.22
CA LEU A 36 38.76 31.78 3.94
C LEU A 36 38.37 32.44 5.25
N PRO A 37 38.35 33.79 5.30
CA PRO A 37 38.38 34.53 6.57
C PRO A 37 37.04 34.54 7.28
N ALA A 38 37.14 34.45 8.60
CA ALA A 38 36.06 34.75 9.52
C ALA A 38 35.75 36.24 9.47
N ALA A 39 34.49 36.57 9.41
CA ALA A 39 33.78 37.72 9.94
C ALA A 39 32.63 38.14 9.01
N VAL A 40 31.50 37.46 9.11
CA VAL A 40 30.22 38.11 8.89
C VAL A 40 29.43 37.93 10.18
N THR A 41 29.40 38.99 10.92
CA THR A 41 28.66 39.20 12.15
C THR A 41 27.21 38.85 11.92
N ARG A 42 26.74 37.74 12.53
CA ARG A 42 25.32 37.47 12.69
C ARG A 42 24.72 38.54 13.58
N GLN A 43 24.27 39.63 12.99
CA GLN A 43 23.25 40.46 13.63
C GLN A 43 21.95 39.63 13.60
N ALA A 44 21.66 38.97 14.72
CA ALA A 44 20.36 38.46 15.03
C ALA A 44 19.38 39.64 15.04
N ILE A 45 18.62 39.79 13.97
CA ILE A 45 17.42 40.61 13.98
C ILE A 45 16.41 39.78 14.79
N HIS A 46 16.43 39.99 16.12
CA HIS A 46 15.26 39.70 16.95
C HIS A 46 14.18 40.71 16.54
N LYS A 47 13.44 40.40 15.47
CA LYS A 47 12.09 40.93 15.35
C LYS A 47 11.29 40.22 16.43
N GLU A 48 10.95 40.94 17.48
CA GLU A 48 9.84 40.56 18.36
C GLU A 48 8.61 40.37 17.46
N PHE A 49 8.25 39.12 17.20
CA PHE A 49 6.98 38.83 16.59
C PHE A 49 5.91 39.18 17.63
N PRO A 50 4.85 39.93 17.24
CA PRO A 50 3.76 40.23 18.15
C PRO A 50 3.18 38.94 18.66
N VAL A 51 2.78 38.91 19.94
CA VAL A 51 2.18 37.80 20.64
C VAL A 51 1.11 37.16 19.72
N MET A 52 1.37 35.96 19.23
CA MET A 52 0.45 35.27 18.36
C MET A 52 -0.84 34.97 19.15
N SER A 53 -1.95 35.61 18.78
CA SER A 53 -3.21 35.33 19.41
C SER A 53 -3.91 34.20 18.68
N HIS A 54 -3.64 32.97 19.12
CA HIS A 54 -4.43 31.81 18.74
C HIS A 54 -4.96 31.14 20.01
N SER A 55 -6.09 30.46 19.90
CA SER A 55 -6.65 29.64 20.97
C SER A 55 -6.98 28.26 20.42
N ILE A 56 -6.62 27.23 21.18
CA ILE A 56 -6.87 25.83 20.83
C ILE A 56 -8.00 25.35 21.73
N GLU A 57 -9.07 24.89 21.12
CA GLU A 57 -10.22 24.30 21.78
C GLU A 57 -10.24 22.79 21.49
N VAL A 58 -10.36 21.98 22.53
CA VAL A 58 -10.54 20.54 22.43
C VAL A 58 -12.02 20.26 22.26
N VAL A 59 -12.45 20.00 21.03
CA VAL A 59 -13.87 19.73 20.70
C VAL A 59 -14.24 18.30 21.07
N SER A 60 -13.35 17.35 20.84
CA SER A 60 -13.50 15.94 21.22
C SER A 60 -12.12 15.32 21.50
N GLU A 61 -12.08 14.02 21.84
CA GLU A 61 -10.82 13.29 21.98
C GLU A 61 -9.95 13.37 20.74
N LEU A 62 -10.56 13.37 19.57
CA LEU A 62 -9.87 13.43 18.28
C LEU A 62 -9.75 14.85 17.75
N ASN A 63 -10.81 15.65 17.85
CA ASN A 63 -10.93 16.90 17.13
C ASN A 63 -10.42 18.10 17.92
N ARG A 64 -9.61 18.92 17.24
CA ARG A 64 -9.09 20.20 17.73
C ARG A 64 -9.58 21.32 16.82
N LYS A 65 -10.06 22.40 17.43
CA LYS A 65 -10.40 23.64 16.73
C LYS A 65 -9.46 24.73 17.17
N VAL A 66 -8.79 25.34 16.19
CA VAL A 66 -7.85 26.44 16.42
C VAL A 66 -8.45 27.72 15.87
N SER A 67 -8.67 28.70 16.74
CA SER A 67 -9.13 30.04 16.35
C SER A 67 -7.94 31.00 16.31
N VAL A 68 -7.83 31.76 15.22
CA VAL A 68 -6.67 32.60 14.91
C VAL A 68 -7.12 34.00 14.55
N VAL A 69 -6.36 34.99 15.03
CA VAL A 69 -6.57 36.39 14.68
C VAL A 69 -5.27 36.94 14.09
N ILE A 70 -5.33 37.41 12.85
CA ILE A 70 -4.21 38.10 12.19
C ILE A 70 -4.44 39.61 12.26
N SER A 71 -3.44 40.34 12.67
CA SER A 71 -3.55 41.81 12.85
C SER A 71 -3.80 42.54 11.52
N ALA A 72 -4.45 43.70 11.58
CA ALA A 72 -4.68 44.55 10.42
C ALA A 72 -3.38 44.97 9.70
N GLU A 73 -2.28 45.08 10.44
CA GLU A 73 -0.95 45.43 9.86
C GLU A 73 -0.44 44.27 8.99
N GLU A 74 -0.51 43.04 9.50
CA GLU A 74 -0.12 41.83 8.74
C GLU A 74 -1.02 41.60 7.54
N VAL A 75 -2.33 41.82 7.68
CA VAL A 75 -3.30 41.77 6.57
C VAL A 75 -2.94 42.77 5.47
N ASN A 76 -2.62 44.00 5.83
CA ASN A 76 -2.22 45.01 4.87
C ASN A 76 -0.90 44.68 4.16
N ALA A 77 0.05 44.12 4.90
CA ALA A 77 1.33 43.65 4.35
C ALA A 77 1.12 42.48 3.37
N GLY A 78 0.28 41.49 3.74
CA GLY A 78 -0.08 40.35 2.91
C GLY A 78 -0.79 40.76 1.62
N LEU A 79 -1.78 41.64 1.70
CA LEU A 79 -2.45 42.17 0.52
C LEU A 79 -1.48 42.88 -0.45
N THR A 80 -0.52 43.64 0.11
CA THR A 80 0.48 44.29 -0.71
C THR A 80 1.47 43.32 -1.35
N ALA A 81 1.85 42.28 -0.66
CA ALA A 81 2.68 41.19 -1.19
C ALA A 81 1.97 40.41 -2.28
N ALA A 82 0.72 40.03 -2.04
CA ALA A 82 -0.11 39.33 -3.02
C ALA A 82 -0.36 40.18 -4.28
N ALA A 83 -0.62 41.46 -4.12
CA ALA A 83 -0.76 42.38 -5.28
C ALA A 83 0.52 42.47 -6.12
N LYS A 84 1.69 42.42 -5.47
CA LYS A 84 2.97 42.40 -6.19
C LYS A 84 3.17 41.07 -6.95
N GLU A 85 2.80 39.95 -6.35
CA GLU A 85 2.89 38.62 -6.95
C GLU A 85 1.92 38.48 -8.13
N VAL A 86 0.65 38.85 -7.96
CA VAL A 86 -0.35 38.89 -9.07
C VAL A 86 0.12 39.82 -10.16
N GLY A 87 0.69 41.00 -9.82
CA GLY A 87 1.24 41.95 -10.77
C GLY A 87 2.43 41.44 -11.59
N ALA A 88 3.13 40.44 -11.11
CA ALA A 88 4.23 39.79 -11.84
C ALA A 88 3.70 38.83 -12.92
N SER A 89 2.53 38.22 -12.71
CA SER A 89 1.91 37.29 -13.65
C SER A 89 1.06 37.96 -14.71
N VAL A 90 0.43 39.11 -14.40
CA VAL A 90 -0.55 39.78 -15.24
C VAL A 90 0.11 40.83 -16.14
N SER A 91 -0.40 40.96 -17.38
CA SER A 91 -0.02 41.99 -18.32
C SER A 91 -1.10 43.07 -18.42
N ILE A 92 -0.75 44.32 -18.11
CA ILE A 92 -1.68 45.47 -18.17
C ILE A 92 -1.21 46.45 -19.25
N PRO A 93 -2.07 46.86 -20.17
CA PRO A 93 -1.75 47.86 -21.17
C PRO A 93 -1.25 49.18 -20.52
N GLY A 94 -0.12 49.68 -20.96
CA GLY A 94 0.52 50.88 -20.43
C GLY A 94 1.58 50.64 -19.33
N PHE A 95 1.75 49.40 -18.90
CA PHE A 95 2.78 49.03 -17.92
C PHE A 95 3.67 47.87 -18.41
N ARG A 96 4.95 47.95 -18.06
CA ARG A 96 5.86 46.81 -18.30
C ARG A 96 5.52 45.67 -17.33
N LYS A 97 5.48 44.44 -17.84
CA LYS A 97 5.22 43.24 -17.04
C LYS A 97 6.08 43.20 -15.74
N GLY A 98 5.44 43.02 -14.61
CA GLY A 98 6.08 43.00 -13.28
C GLY A 98 6.46 44.38 -12.72
N LYS A 99 6.08 45.49 -13.36
CA LYS A 99 6.34 46.85 -12.88
C LYS A 99 5.05 47.69 -12.65
N VAL A 100 3.94 46.98 -12.53
CA VAL A 100 2.64 47.63 -12.23
C VAL A 100 2.59 47.96 -10.74
N PRO A 101 2.20 49.18 -10.33
CA PRO A 101 2.01 49.51 -8.91
C PRO A 101 0.94 48.65 -8.25
N ALA A 102 1.19 48.19 -7.02
CA ALA A 102 0.27 47.30 -6.28
C ALA A 102 -1.16 47.86 -6.20
N ALA A 103 -1.31 49.17 -5.96
CA ALA A 103 -2.60 49.85 -5.89
C ALA A 103 -3.43 49.76 -7.20
N VAL A 104 -2.78 49.65 -8.38
CA VAL A 104 -3.44 49.45 -9.66
C VAL A 104 -3.91 48.02 -9.82
N ILE A 105 -3.08 47.06 -9.36
CA ILE A 105 -3.42 45.66 -9.40
C ILE A 105 -4.61 45.37 -8.46
N GLU A 106 -4.58 45.88 -7.24
CA GLU A 106 -5.68 45.72 -6.26
C GLU A 106 -7.02 46.25 -6.80
N LYS A 107 -7.00 47.39 -7.50
CA LYS A 107 -8.22 47.94 -8.09
C LYS A 107 -8.76 47.15 -9.28
N ARG A 108 -7.86 46.53 -10.07
CA ARG A 108 -8.22 45.88 -11.29
C ARG A 108 -8.50 44.39 -11.16
N PHE A 109 -7.86 43.79 -10.17
CA PHE A 109 -7.94 42.36 -9.87
C PHE A 109 -8.19 42.10 -8.36
N PRO A 110 -9.21 42.74 -7.74
CA PRO A 110 -9.40 42.65 -6.30
C PRO A 110 -9.61 41.22 -5.81
N GLY A 111 -10.38 40.41 -6.56
CA GLY A 111 -10.63 39.01 -6.20
C GLY A 111 -9.40 38.13 -6.21
N GLU A 112 -8.54 38.27 -7.21
CA GLU A 112 -7.28 37.52 -7.32
C GLU A 112 -6.29 37.90 -6.21
N VAL A 113 -6.19 39.22 -5.91
CA VAL A 113 -5.31 39.70 -4.85
C VAL A 113 -5.81 39.25 -3.47
N MET A 114 -7.11 39.35 -3.21
CA MET A 114 -7.71 38.87 -1.96
C MET A 114 -7.53 37.37 -1.80
N GLY A 115 -7.84 36.57 -2.82
CA GLY A 115 -7.67 35.13 -2.81
C GLY A 115 -6.22 34.74 -2.50
N ARG A 116 -5.26 35.33 -3.22
CA ARG A 116 -3.83 35.04 -3.03
C ARG A 116 -3.32 35.48 -1.65
N ALA A 117 -3.78 36.65 -1.16
CA ALA A 117 -3.41 37.13 0.16
C ALA A 117 -3.96 36.22 1.28
N THR A 118 -5.21 35.77 1.14
CA THR A 118 -5.83 34.84 2.09
C THR A 118 -5.03 33.52 2.12
N GLU A 119 -4.79 32.93 0.95
CA GLU A 119 -4.00 31.70 0.83
C GLU A 119 -2.64 31.82 1.52
N MET A 120 -1.84 32.84 1.16
CA MET A 120 -0.51 33.05 1.74
C MET A 120 -0.54 33.27 3.26
N LEU A 121 -1.44 34.11 3.76
CA LEU A 121 -1.49 34.45 5.19
C LEU A 121 -2.00 33.26 6.02
N VAL A 122 -3.05 32.58 5.55
CA VAL A 122 -3.64 31.43 6.22
C VAL A 122 -2.66 30.26 6.26
N GLU A 123 -2.09 29.88 5.10
CA GLU A 123 -1.12 28.79 5.03
C GLU A 123 0.09 29.01 5.92
N GLN A 124 0.70 30.23 5.87
CA GLN A 124 1.84 30.56 6.71
C GLN A 124 1.49 30.49 8.20
N ARG A 125 0.32 30.97 8.58
CA ARG A 125 -0.11 31.01 9.96
C ARG A 125 -0.45 29.61 10.49
N ILE A 126 -1.17 28.81 9.71
CA ILE A 126 -1.46 27.41 10.06
C ILE A 126 -0.15 26.64 10.22
N ALA A 127 0.76 26.72 9.27
CA ALA A 127 2.04 26.01 9.34
C ALA A 127 2.89 26.43 10.56
N ALA A 128 2.85 27.70 10.95
CA ALA A 128 3.53 28.20 12.14
C ALA A 128 2.92 27.62 13.43
N ILE A 129 1.59 27.67 13.58
CA ILE A 129 0.86 27.16 14.75
C ILE A 129 1.05 25.64 14.89
N LEU A 130 0.87 24.88 13.82
CA LEU A 130 1.04 23.41 13.85
C LEU A 130 2.46 23.02 14.30
N ARG A 131 3.48 23.80 13.92
CA ARG A 131 4.87 23.57 14.31
C ARG A 131 5.14 23.99 15.76
N GLU A 132 4.64 25.14 16.20
CA GLU A 132 4.85 25.66 17.55
C GLU A 132 4.19 24.80 18.63
N GLU A 133 2.98 24.31 18.34
CA GLU A 133 2.20 23.49 19.25
C GLU A 133 2.44 21.97 19.04
N ASP A 134 3.37 21.59 18.16
CA ASP A 134 3.67 20.18 17.77
C ASP A 134 2.42 19.39 17.39
N LEU A 135 1.48 20.06 16.73
CA LEU A 135 0.21 19.46 16.28
C LEU A 135 0.40 18.84 14.90
N LYS A 136 0.00 17.57 14.77
CA LYS A 136 0.02 16.86 13.48
C LYS A 136 -1.40 16.48 13.10
N PRO A 137 -1.97 17.12 12.07
CA PRO A 137 -3.30 16.77 11.57
C PRO A 137 -3.31 15.35 10.99
N MET A 138 -4.33 14.57 11.37
CA MET A 138 -4.64 13.23 10.82
C MET A 138 -5.77 13.30 9.79
N SER A 139 -6.40 14.45 9.64
CA SER A 139 -7.45 14.72 8.67
C SER A 139 -7.15 15.98 7.88
N ARG A 140 -7.92 16.22 6.83
CA ARG A 140 -7.88 17.52 6.13
C ARG A 140 -8.30 18.63 7.08
N LEU A 141 -7.66 19.79 6.92
CA LEU A 141 -8.02 20.97 7.67
C LEU A 141 -9.36 21.52 7.16
N GLU A 142 -10.36 21.59 8.02
CA GLU A 142 -11.60 22.28 7.74
C GLU A 142 -11.41 23.75 8.11
N PHE A 143 -11.58 24.63 7.15
CA PHE A 143 -11.34 26.06 7.29
C PHE A 143 -12.68 26.82 7.31
N ASP A 144 -12.81 27.72 8.28
CA ASP A 144 -13.92 28.67 8.38
C ASP A 144 -13.35 30.04 8.75
N GLY A 145 -13.64 31.07 7.96
CA GLY A 145 -13.04 32.39 8.19
C GLY A 145 -13.72 33.52 7.45
N ASP A 146 -13.53 34.70 8.02
CA ASP A 146 -14.04 35.94 7.45
C ASP A 146 -13.30 36.29 6.14
N PRO A 147 -13.92 37.05 5.22
CA PRO A 147 -13.25 37.56 4.05
C PRO A 147 -12.18 38.59 4.42
N ILE A 148 -11.03 38.53 3.74
CA ILE A 148 -9.95 39.46 3.98
C ILE A 148 -10.32 40.87 3.54
N VAL A 149 -10.17 41.86 4.46
CA VAL A 149 -10.47 43.27 4.20
C VAL A 149 -9.30 44.13 4.64
N ARG A 150 -8.86 45.04 3.76
CA ARG A 150 -7.77 45.97 4.08
C ARG A 150 -8.10 46.85 5.28
N GLY A 151 -7.18 46.93 6.24
CA GLY A 151 -7.31 47.73 7.45
C GLY A 151 -8.13 47.09 8.56
N GLN A 152 -8.60 45.83 8.36
CA GLN A 152 -9.28 45.04 9.38
C GLN A 152 -8.46 43.81 9.75
N GLU A 153 -8.70 43.31 10.97
CA GLU A 153 -8.18 42.02 11.40
C GLU A 153 -8.83 40.88 10.63
N LEU A 154 -8.05 39.84 10.29
CA LEU A 154 -8.59 38.62 9.72
C LEU A 154 -8.77 37.59 10.83
N LYS A 155 -10.02 37.17 11.02
CA LYS A 155 -10.38 36.09 11.97
C LYS A 155 -10.73 34.85 11.18
N PHE A 156 -10.14 33.75 11.56
CA PHE A 156 -10.45 32.44 10.99
C PHE A 156 -10.28 31.34 12.04
N SER A 157 -10.91 30.22 11.80
CA SER A 157 -10.70 29.00 12.56
C SER A 157 -10.46 27.83 11.62
N PHE A 158 -9.71 26.87 12.11
CA PHE A 158 -9.55 25.60 11.41
C PHE A 158 -9.71 24.45 12.40
N SER A 159 -10.30 23.37 11.95
CA SER A 159 -10.46 22.15 12.72
C SER A 159 -9.83 20.96 12.00
N PHE A 160 -9.36 20.02 12.79
CA PHE A 160 -8.71 18.81 12.30
C PHE A 160 -8.71 17.74 13.39
N ASP A 161 -8.55 16.49 12.95
CA ASP A 161 -8.37 15.39 13.87
C ASP A 161 -6.89 15.20 14.19
N THR A 162 -6.62 14.89 15.45
CA THR A 162 -5.28 14.59 15.97
C THR A 162 -5.16 13.11 16.30
N LEU A 163 -3.94 12.65 16.52
CA LEU A 163 -3.69 11.32 17.05
C LEU A 163 -4.39 11.17 18.43
N PRO A 164 -5.21 10.13 18.63
CA PRO A 164 -5.82 9.86 19.91
C PRO A 164 -4.79 9.53 20.98
N ASP A 165 -5.19 9.62 22.23
CA ASP A 165 -4.38 9.15 23.35
C ASP A 165 -4.45 7.61 23.42
N VAL A 166 -3.40 6.97 22.98
CA VAL A 166 -3.30 5.51 22.91
C VAL A 166 -2.53 4.99 24.12
N LYS A 167 -3.13 4.06 24.85
CA LYS A 167 -2.45 3.36 25.95
C LYS A 167 -1.36 2.43 25.39
N LEU A 168 -0.13 2.87 25.44
CA LEU A 168 1.01 2.09 24.99
C LEU A 168 1.59 1.26 26.12
N PRO A 169 2.11 0.04 25.86
CA PRO A 169 2.85 -0.74 26.85
C PRO A 169 4.03 0.07 27.41
N GLU A 170 4.17 0.13 28.73
CA GLU A 170 5.27 0.85 29.38
C GLU A 170 6.64 0.24 29.01
N ASP A 171 6.71 -1.08 29.00
CA ASP A 171 7.93 -1.83 28.68
C ASP A 171 7.68 -2.78 27.49
N LEU A 172 8.33 -2.49 26.37
CA LEU A 172 8.26 -3.33 25.17
C LEU A 172 8.98 -4.67 25.36
N SER A 173 9.91 -4.76 26.31
CA SER A 173 10.62 -6.01 26.59
C SER A 173 9.79 -7.03 27.38
N ALA A 174 8.65 -6.61 27.94
CA ALA A 174 7.70 -7.50 28.58
C ALA A 174 6.77 -8.22 27.57
N LEU A 175 6.74 -7.74 26.32
CA LEU A 175 5.97 -8.39 25.27
C LEU A 175 6.63 -9.69 24.86
N THR A 176 5.82 -10.71 24.60
CA THR A 176 6.28 -12.01 24.12
C THR A 176 5.73 -12.29 22.74
N VAL A 177 6.55 -12.84 21.87
CA VAL A 177 6.15 -13.25 20.53
C VAL A 177 6.61 -14.66 20.23
N GLU A 178 5.69 -15.51 19.78
CA GLU A 178 6.02 -16.84 19.31
C GLU A 178 6.72 -16.77 17.97
N MET A 179 7.93 -17.30 17.91
CA MET A 179 8.71 -17.33 16.68
C MET A 179 9.10 -18.79 16.36
N PRO A 180 8.50 -19.38 15.31
CA PRO A 180 8.88 -20.68 14.80
C PRO A 180 10.35 -20.74 14.36
N SER A 181 10.90 -21.95 14.27
CA SER A 181 12.28 -22.15 13.78
C SER A 181 12.45 -21.64 12.35
N LEU A 182 13.54 -20.92 12.11
CA LEU A 182 13.96 -20.46 10.79
C LEU A 182 14.71 -21.54 9.99
N GLU A 183 15.08 -22.67 10.63
CA GLU A 183 15.76 -23.75 9.95
C GLU A 183 14.82 -24.43 8.96
N LEU A 184 15.29 -24.61 7.72
CA LEU A 184 14.54 -25.33 6.70
C LEU A 184 14.56 -26.82 6.98
N THR A 185 13.40 -27.46 6.89
CA THR A 185 13.31 -28.91 6.85
C THR A 185 13.57 -29.44 5.44
N GLU A 186 13.95 -30.69 5.32
CA GLU A 186 14.14 -31.34 4.00
C GLU A 186 12.83 -31.33 3.19
N GLU A 187 11.69 -31.44 3.86
CA GLU A 187 10.37 -31.40 3.23
C GLU A 187 10.05 -30.02 2.64
N GLU A 188 10.36 -28.95 3.38
CA GLU A 188 10.17 -27.56 2.87
C GLU A 188 11.09 -27.26 1.67
N ILE A 189 12.32 -27.79 1.66
CA ILE A 189 13.23 -27.66 0.52
C ILE A 189 12.68 -28.44 -0.68
N ALA A 190 12.16 -29.64 -0.45
CA ALA A 190 11.57 -30.46 -1.51
C ALA A 190 10.31 -29.79 -2.10
N ASP A 191 9.45 -29.21 -1.27
CA ASP A 191 8.28 -28.48 -1.69
C ASP A 191 8.63 -27.22 -2.50
N PHE A 192 9.62 -26.45 -2.03
CA PHE A 192 10.09 -25.27 -2.77
C PHE A 192 10.69 -25.65 -4.12
N THR A 193 11.51 -26.69 -4.14
CA THR A 193 12.09 -27.25 -5.34
C THR A 193 11.00 -27.79 -6.30
N GLY A 194 10.02 -28.53 -5.77
CA GLY A 194 8.90 -29.04 -6.54
C GLY A 194 8.08 -27.94 -7.21
N ARG A 195 7.81 -26.82 -6.51
CA ARG A 195 7.14 -25.66 -7.09
C ARG A 195 7.97 -25.00 -8.20
N LEU A 196 9.29 -24.90 -8.01
CA LEU A 196 10.18 -24.38 -9.06
C LEU A 196 10.17 -25.27 -10.29
N LEU A 197 10.26 -26.60 -10.15
CA LEU A 197 10.22 -27.54 -11.25
C LEU A 197 8.86 -27.51 -11.97
N LYS A 198 7.76 -27.40 -11.23
CA LYS A 198 6.41 -27.24 -11.80
C LYS A 198 6.27 -25.95 -12.60
N SER A 199 6.82 -24.82 -12.13
CA SER A 199 6.77 -23.57 -12.89
C SER A 199 7.56 -23.60 -14.21
N THR A 200 8.45 -24.56 -14.36
CA THR A 200 9.30 -24.76 -15.55
C THR A 200 8.97 -26.05 -16.32
N ALA A 201 7.92 -26.72 -15.91
CA ALA A 201 7.46 -27.96 -16.55
C ALA A 201 7.08 -27.73 -18.02
N SER A 202 7.33 -28.73 -18.86
CA SER A 202 6.88 -28.75 -20.24
C SER A 202 5.59 -29.58 -20.36
N LEU A 203 4.74 -29.17 -21.30
CA LEU A 203 3.55 -29.94 -21.64
C LEU A 203 3.87 -30.84 -22.83
N GLU A 204 3.77 -32.15 -22.63
CA GLU A 204 3.86 -33.14 -23.70
C GLU A 204 2.47 -33.65 -24.04
N ASP A 205 2.13 -33.65 -25.34
CA ASP A 205 0.83 -34.13 -25.79
C ASP A 205 0.77 -35.67 -25.67
N VAL A 206 -0.30 -36.16 -25.04
CA VAL A 206 -0.55 -37.59 -24.90
C VAL A 206 -1.15 -38.10 -26.20
N THR A 207 -0.37 -38.90 -26.90
CA THR A 207 -0.79 -39.52 -28.18
C THR A 207 -1.60 -40.78 -28.02
N GLU A 208 -1.69 -41.34 -26.81
CA GLU A 208 -2.44 -42.52 -26.50
C GLU A 208 -3.94 -42.19 -26.36
N GLU A 209 -4.79 -43.04 -26.94
CA GLU A 209 -6.24 -42.92 -26.74
C GLU A 209 -6.62 -43.38 -25.33
N ARG A 210 -6.60 -42.46 -24.37
CA ARG A 210 -7.03 -42.71 -23.01
C ARG A 210 -7.93 -41.57 -22.49
N LEU A 211 -8.61 -41.82 -21.40
CA LEU A 211 -9.31 -40.76 -20.66
C LEU A 211 -8.31 -39.89 -19.88
N PRO A 212 -8.65 -38.62 -19.65
CA PRO A 212 -7.85 -37.73 -18.82
C PRO A 212 -7.73 -38.24 -17.39
N GLN A 213 -6.55 -38.11 -16.81
CA GLN A 213 -6.25 -38.48 -15.43
C GLN A 213 -5.97 -37.22 -14.58
N THR A 214 -6.04 -37.40 -13.27
CA THR A 214 -5.60 -36.36 -12.33
C THR A 214 -4.16 -36.01 -12.61
N GLY A 215 -3.86 -34.68 -12.68
CA GLY A 215 -2.56 -34.14 -13.03
C GLY A 215 -2.37 -33.84 -14.52
N ASP A 216 -3.25 -34.38 -15.42
CA ASP A 216 -3.21 -34.02 -16.83
C ASP A 216 -3.66 -32.55 -17.03
N VAL A 217 -3.09 -31.93 -18.03
CA VAL A 217 -3.47 -30.61 -18.53
C VAL A 217 -4.27 -30.80 -19.80
N VAL A 218 -5.55 -30.40 -19.79
CA VAL A 218 -6.45 -30.60 -20.93
C VAL A 218 -6.73 -29.26 -21.61
N THR A 219 -6.82 -29.29 -22.94
CA THR A 219 -7.26 -28.13 -23.72
C THR A 219 -8.66 -28.43 -24.21
N ILE A 220 -9.59 -27.56 -23.85
CA ILE A 220 -11.02 -27.72 -24.10
C ILE A 220 -11.62 -26.50 -24.79
N ASP A 221 -12.71 -26.70 -25.50
CA ASP A 221 -13.65 -25.65 -25.86
C ASP A 221 -14.89 -25.83 -24.99
N VAL A 222 -15.34 -24.73 -24.40
CA VAL A 222 -16.55 -24.71 -23.57
C VAL A 222 -17.56 -23.76 -24.19
N ASP A 223 -18.80 -24.19 -24.30
CA ASP A 223 -19.94 -23.39 -24.73
C ASP A 223 -21.08 -23.58 -23.70
N GLY A 224 -21.61 -22.50 -23.16
CA GLY A 224 -22.68 -22.53 -22.15
C GLY A 224 -23.97 -21.88 -22.62
N ASP A 225 -25.08 -22.58 -22.48
CA ASP A 225 -26.42 -22.13 -22.83
C ASP A 225 -27.33 -22.12 -21.61
N VAL A 226 -28.20 -21.09 -21.50
CA VAL A 226 -29.33 -21.06 -20.55
C VAL A 226 -30.62 -20.98 -21.34
N ASP A 227 -31.50 -21.93 -21.17
CA ASP A 227 -32.76 -22.04 -21.92
C ASP A 227 -32.58 -21.96 -23.44
N GLY A 228 -31.49 -22.52 -23.99
CA GLY A 228 -31.15 -22.50 -25.41
C GLY A 228 -30.64 -21.18 -25.95
N LYS A 229 -30.28 -20.24 -25.05
CA LYS A 229 -29.62 -18.97 -25.41
C LYS A 229 -28.18 -19.00 -24.95
N PRO A 230 -27.21 -18.68 -25.84
CA PRO A 230 -25.80 -18.65 -25.45
C PRO A 230 -25.57 -17.58 -24.37
N VAL A 231 -24.82 -17.95 -23.34
CA VAL A 231 -24.43 -17.03 -22.26
C VAL A 231 -23.22 -16.23 -22.72
N PRO A 232 -23.31 -14.89 -22.75
CA PRO A 232 -22.16 -14.03 -23.07
C PRO A 232 -20.99 -14.32 -22.13
N GLY A 233 -19.79 -14.58 -22.68
CA GLY A 233 -18.59 -14.87 -21.88
C GLY A 233 -18.36 -16.34 -21.53
N MET A 234 -19.34 -17.24 -21.72
CA MET A 234 -19.17 -18.69 -21.51
C MET A 234 -18.73 -19.46 -22.75
N LYS A 235 -18.54 -18.77 -23.87
CA LYS A 235 -17.94 -19.40 -25.06
C LYS A 235 -16.44 -19.13 -25.05
N VAL A 236 -15.67 -20.16 -24.67
CA VAL A 236 -14.21 -20.09 -24.61
C VAL A 236 -13.61 -21.19 -25.44
N GLU A 237 -12.76 -20.86 -26.39
CA GLU A 237 -12.04 -21.80 -27.24
C GLU A 237 -10.57 -21.92 -26.77
N ASN A 238 -10.02 -23.14 -26.86
CA ASN A 238 -8.65 -23.47 -26.44
C ASN A 238 -8.34 -23.13 -24.96
N TYR A 239 -9.31 -23.31 -24.09
CA TYR A 239 -9.12 -23.14 -22.66
C TYR A 239 -8.29 -24.29 -22.10
N THR A 240 -7.23 -23.96 -21.38
CA THR A 240 -6.33 -24.95 -20.79
C THR A 240 -6.56 -25.03 -19.29
N ILE A 241 -6.88 -26.22 -18.80
CA ILE A 241 -7.13 -26.49 -17.37
C ILE A 241 -6.34 -27.72 -16.93
N GLN A 242 -5.76 -27.66 -15.72
CA GLN A 242 -5.14 -28.82 -15.08
C GLN A 242 -6.19 -29.55 -14.21
N LEU A 243 -6.32 -30.84 -14.41
CA LEU A 243 -7.22 -31.68 -13.62
C LEU A 243 -6.62 -31.99 -12.26
N SER A 244 -7.14 -31.34 -11.22
CA SER A 244 -6.67 -31.50 -9.83
C SER A 244 -7.36 -32.71 -9.15
N GLU A 245 -6.76 -33.16 -8.06
CA GLU A 245 -7.41 -34.12 -7.17
C GLU A 245 -8.65 -33.52 -6.51
N PRO A 246 -9.72 -34.31 -6.34
CA PRO A 246 -10.86 -33.86 -5.58
C PRO A 246 -10.38 -33.53 -4.14
N LYS A 247 -10.61 -32.33 -3.68
CA LYS A 247 -10.31 -31.95 -2.30
C LYS A 247 -11.26 -32.68 -1.36
N GLU A 248 -10.73 -33.23 -0.26
CA GLU A 248 -11.55 -33.89 0.76
C GLU A 248 -12.76 -33.02 1.14
N GLY A 249 -13.97 -33.60 0.95
CA GLY A 249 -15.25 -32.95 1.25
C GLY A 249 -15.80 -31.99 0.19
N LYS A 250 -15.17 -31.87 -1.01
CA LYS A 250 -15.73 -31.12 -2.14
C LYS A 250 -15.94 -32.07 -3.32
N GLU A 251 -17.15 -32.08 -3.84
CA GLU A 251 -17.45 -32.77 -5.11
C GLU A 251 -16.69 -32.08 -6.26
N LEU A 252 -16.29 -32.85 -7.26
CA LEU A 252 -15.73 -32.34 -8.51
C LEU A 252 -16.74 -31.43 -9.19
N SER A 253 -16.29 -30.39 -9.86
CA SER A 253 -17.18 -29.56 -10.67
C SER A 253 -17.79 -30.39 -11.79
N GLU A 254 -19.00 -30.05 -12.22
CA GLU A 254 -19.64 -30.74 -13.37
C GLU A 254 -18.75 -30.68 -14.62
N LEU A 255 -18.02 -29.59 -14.81
CA LEU A 255 -17.05 -29.45 -15.89
C LEU A 255 -15.95 -30.52 -15.81
N ASP A 256 -15.38 -30.74 -14.60
CA ASP A 256 -14.37 -31.78 -14.37
C ASP A 256 -14.92 -33.17 -14.64
N ASN A 257 -16.17 -33.44 -14.22
CA ASN A 257 -16.84 -34.71 -14.45
C ASN A 257 -17.02 -35.00 -15.95
N ILE A 258 -17.48 -33.99 -16.72
CA ILE A 258 -17.64 -34.11 -18.17
C ILE A 258 -16.28 -34.39 -18.83
N ILE A 259 -15.25 -33.61 -18.49
CA ILE A 259 -13.91 -33.72 -19.09
C ILE A 259 -13.31 -35.13 -18.85
N ARG A 260 -13.44 -35.66 -17.63
CA ARG A 260 -12.90 -36.98 -17.26
C ARG A 260 -13.57 -38.13 -17.98
N GLY A 261 -14.77 -37.91 -18.53
CA GLY A 261 -15.49 -38.89 -19.34
C GLY A 261 -15.19 -38.86 -20.83
N LEU A 262 -14.43 -37.88 -21.33
CA LEU A 262 -14.19 -37.67 -22.76
C LEU A 262 -12.79 -38.09 -23.18
N LYS A 263 -12.66 -38.64 -24.38
CA LYS A 263 -11.38 -38.82 -25.06
C LYS A 263 -11.02 -37.59 -25.89
N ALA A 264 -9.75 -37.45 -26.23
CA ALA A 264 -9.30 -36.40 -27.11
C ALA A 264 -10.08 -36.39 -28.44
N GLY A 265 -10.66 -35.25 -28.79
CA GLY A 265 -11.50 -35.04 -29.97
C GLY A 265 -13.00 -35.26 -29.73
N GLU A 266 -13.42 -35.81 -28.60
CA GLU A 266 -14.83 -36.05 -28.27
C GLU A 266 -15.52 -34.81 -27.70
N GLU A 267 -16.84 -34.78 -27.84
CA GLU A 267 -17.70 -33.73 -27.27
C GLU A 267 -18.63 -34.35 -26.22
N GLY A 268 -18.81 -33.67 -25.11
CA GLY A 268 -19.71 -34.05 -24.03
C GLY A 268 -20.62 -32.90 -23.63
N THR A 269 -21.74 -33.27 -23.02
CA THR A 269 -22.70 -32.29 -22.50
C THR A 269 -23.02 -32.61 -21.05
N GLY A 270 -23.27 -31.59 -20.28
CA GLY A 270 -23.73 -31.67 -18.89
C GLY A 270 -24.44 -30.41 -18.49
N SER A 271 -25.03 -30.38 -17.31
CA SER A 271 -25.74 -29.23 -16.82
C SER A 271 -25.24 -28.87 -15.41
N MET A 272 -24.90 -27.62 -15.21
CA MET A 272 -24.44 -27.07 -13.94
C MET A 272 -25.52 -26.13 -13.38
N VAL A 273 -25.84 -26.28 -12.11
CA VAL A 273 -26.72 -25.33 -11.42
C VAL A 273 -25.85 -24.25 -10.83
N CYS A 274 -26.05 -23.00 -11.25
CA CYS A 274 -25.38 -21.86 -10.67
C CYS A 274 -25.98 -21.57 -9.28
N PRO A 275 -25.16 -21.35 -8.26
CA PRO A 275 -25.66 -21.02 -6.93
C PRO A 275 -26.38 -19.66 -6.91
N GLU A 276 -27.24 -19.45 -5.89
CA GLU A 276 -28.03 -18.22 -5.75
C GLU A 276 -27.18 -16.99 -5.45
N ASP A 277 -25.95 -17.17 -5.01
CA ASP A 277 -24.93 -16.14 -4.75
C ASP A 277 -23.94 -15.95 -5.91
N HIS A 278 -24.27 -16.49 -7.09
CA HIS A 278 -23.40 -16.34 -8.27
C HIS A 278 -23.18 -14.86 -8.61
N VAL A 279 -21.95 -14.51 -9.01
CA VAL A 279 -21.52 -13.14 -9.33
C VAL A 279 -22.41 -12.52 -10.42
N ASP A 280 -22.73 -13.28 -11.46
CA ASP A 280 -23.64 -12.82 -12.53
C ASP A 280 -25.09 -13.06 -12.11
N GLU A 281 -25.82 -11.96 -11.87
CA GLU A 281 -27.26 -11.99 -11.50
C GLU A 281 -28.13 -12.72 -12.54
N SER A 282 -27.73 -12.69 -13.81
CA SER A 282 -28.47 -13.35 -14.89
C SER A 282 -28.41 -14.87 -14.82
N LEU A 283 -27.44 -15.42 -14.07
CA LEU A 283 -27.19 -16.86 -13.91
C LEU A 283 -27.61 -17.39 -12.54
N ARG A 284 -27.96 -16.57 -11.58
CA ARG A 284 -28.33 -16.98 -10.21
C ARG A 284 -29.48 -17.97 -10.22
N GLY A 285 -29.27 -19.12 -9.59
CA GLY A 285 -30.26 -20.18 -9.47
C GLY A 285 -30.68 -20.85 -10.80
N LYS A 286 -30.01 -20.51 -11.91
CA LYS A 286 -30.32 -21.09 -13.20
C LYS A 286 -29.44 -22.31 -13.51
N THR A 287 -30.00 -23.21 -14.31
CA THR A 287 -29.23 -24.33 -14.86
C THR A 287 -28.59 -23.88 -16.16
N VAL A 288 -27.28 -24.05 -16.24
CA VAL A 288 -26.48 -23.79 -17.44
C VAL A 288 -26.17 -25.12 -18.09
N ASP A 289 -26.57 -25.28 -19.33
CA ASP A 289 -26.20 -26.45 -20.14
C ASP A 289 -24.82 -26.20 -20.76
N LEU A 290 -23.86 -27.07 -20.41
CA LEU A 290 -22.48 -26.98 -20.86
C LEU A 290 -22.26 -27.97 -22.03
N ARG A 291 -21.65 -27.47 -23.09
CA ARG A 291 -21.05 -28.30 -24.14
C ARG A 291 -19.54 -28.15 -24.06
N VAL A 292 -18.87 -29.26 -23.89
CA VAL A 292 -17.42 -29.31 -23.74
C VAL A 292 -16.85 -30.19 -24.83
N LYS A 293 -15.89 -29.65 -25.57
CA LYS A 293 -15.11 -30.43 -26.54
C LYS A 293 -13.69 -30.57 -26.04
N LEU A 294 -13.23 -31.78 -25.79
CA LEU A 294 -11.86 -32.05 -25.42
C LEU A 294 -10.96 -32.08 -26.65
N ARG A 295 -10.13 -31.07 -26.84
CA ARG A 295 -9.23 -30.98 -28.01
C ARG A 295 -8.01 -31.87 -27.87
N LYS A 296 -7.33 -31.78 -26.72
CA LYS A 296 -6.14 -32.57 -26.47
C LYS A 296 -5.91 -32.78 -24.97
N ILE A 297 -5.17 -33.84 -24.70
CA ILE A 297 -4.68 -34.15 -23.35
C ILE A 297 -3.17 -33.97 -23.41
N SER A 298 -2.61 -33.21 -22.47
CA SER A 298 -1.18 -33.05 -22.32
C SER A 298 -0.78 -33.48 -20.90
N ARG A 299 0.39 -34.05 -20.78
CA ARG A 299 0.98 -34.37 -19.47
C ARG A 299 2.01 -33.32 -19.11
N GLU A 300 1.95 -32.90 -17.86
CA GLU A 300 3.01 -32.08 -17.31
C GLU A 300 4.24 -32.94 -17.05
N VAL A 301 5.33 -32.65 -17.75
CA VAL A 301 6.62 -33.31 -17.57
C VAL A 301 7.54 -32.40 -16.82
N LEU A 302 7.82 -32.77 -15.57
CA LEU A 302 8.75 -32.05 -14.72
C LEU A 302 10.18 -32.27 -15.26
N PRO A 303 10.98 -31.22 -15.45
CA PRO A 303 12.36 -31.37 -15.83
C PRO A 303 13.16 -32.04 -14.70
N GLU A 304 14.14 -32.84 -15.07
CA GLU A 304 15.11 -33.36 -14.10
C GLU A 304 16.07 -32.25 -13.70
N MET A 305 16.36 -32.19 -12.38
CA MET A 305 17.31 -31.21 -11.86
C MET A 305 18.74 -31.72 -12.04
N ASP A 306 19.30 -31.46 -13.21
CA ASP A 306 20.65 -31.88 -13.62
C ASP A 306 21.55 -30.66 -13.97
N GLU A 307 22.76 -30.93 -14.44
CA GLU A 307 23.71 -29.89 -14.86
C GLU A 307 23.20 -29.08 -16.07
N ASP A 308 22.43 -29.68 -16.96
CA ASP A 308 21.92 -29.01 -18.15
C ASP A 308 20.72 -28.10 -17.79
N TYR A 309 19.91 -28.51 -16.83
CA TYR A 309 18.88 -27.66 -16.23
C TYR A 309 19.52 -26.43 -15.58
N ALA A 310 20.59 -26.60 -14.77
CA ALA A 310 21.27 -25.49 -14.13
C ALA A 310 21.84 -24.50 -15.17
N LYS A 311 22.47 -24.99 -16.22
CA LYS A 311 23.04 -24.18 -17.33
C LYS A 311 21.93 -23.40 -18.07
N LYS A 312 20.79 -24.03 -18.32
CA LYS A 312 19.64 -23.38 -18.98
C LYS A 312 19.15 -22.14 -18.23
N PHE A 313 19.28 -22.12 -16.90
CA PHE A 313 18.96 -20.98 -16.04
C PHE A 313 20.16 -20.08 -15.74
N GLY A 314 21.29 -20.28 -16.41
CA GLY A 314 22.47 -19.43 -16.29
C GLY A 314 23.36 -19.73 -15.10
N PHE A 315 23.18 -20.87 -14.43
CA PHE A 315 24.03 -21.28 -13.32
C PHE A 315 25.22 -22.11 -13.82
N PRO A 316 26.43 -21.92 -13.23
CA PRO A 316 27.62 -22.62 -13.65
C PRO A 316 27.59 -24.12 -13.32
N SER A 317 26.83 -24.55 -12.31
CA SER A 317 26.73 -25.94 -11.86
C SER A 317 25.42 -26.20 -11.16
N LEU A 318 25.05 -27.48 -11.03
CA LEU A 318 23.91 -27.91 -10.23
C LEU A 318 24.05 -27.52 -8.75
N GLU A 319 25.25 -27.54 -8.18
CA GLU A 319 25.50 -27.10 -6.80
C GLU A 319 25.22 -25.61 -6.63
N ALA A 320 25.59 -24.77 -7.58
CA ALA A 320 25.28 -23.34 -7.53
C ALA A 320 23.77 -23.09 -7.58
N LEU A 321 23.04 -23.84 -8.40
CA LEU A 321 21.58 -23.78 -8.46
C LEU A 321 20.95 -24.22 -7.12
N LYS A 322 21.37 -25.34 -6.54
CA LYS A 322 20.88 -25.82 -5.24
C LYS A 322 21.17 -24.83 -4.14
N THR A 323 22.33 -24.19 -4.12
CA THR A 323 22.68 -23.14 -3.14
C THR A 323 21.73 -21.95 -3.27
N MET A 324 21.43 -21.51 -4.48
CA MET A 324 20.48 -20.42 -4.73
C MET A 324 19.06 -20.81 -4.27
N ILE A 325 18.59 -22.02 -4.60
CA ILE A 325 17.28 -22.53 -4.15
C ILE A 325 17.21 -22.53 -2.62
N PHE A 326 18.24 -23.06 -1.96
CA PHE A 326 18.31 -23.05 -0.50
C PHE A 326 18.27 -21.63 0.07
N GLN A 327 19.01 -20.69 -0.50
CA GLN A 327 19.01 -19.29 -0.06
C GLN A 327 17.62 -18.64 -0.26
N GLN A 328 16.99 -18.86 -1.41
CA GLN A 328 15.66 -18.31 -1.66
C GLN A 328 14.60 -18.94 -0.76
N ALA A 329 14.64 -20.25 -0.55
CA ALA A 329 13.73 -20.94 0.36
C ALA A 329 13.92 -20.46 1.81
N SER A 330 15.20 -20.30 2.26
CA SER A 330 15.51 -19.75 3.58
C SER A 330 14.99 -18.33 3.76
N GLN A 331 15.20 -17.49 2.76
CA GLN A 331 14.70 -16.11 2.79
C GLN A 331 13.18 -16.10 2.82
N ALA A 332 12.51 -16.85 1.95
CA ALA A 332 11.05 -16.91 1.89
C ALA A 332 10.43 -17.43 3.21
N LYS A 333 11.09 -18.44 3.84
CA LYS A 333 10.67 -18.91 5.16
C LYS A 333 10.87 -17.85 6.23
N ALA A 334 12.03 -17.20 6.26
CA ALA A 334 12.32 -16.13 7.20
C ALA A 334 11.30 -14.99 7.07
N ASP A 335 11.06 -14.49 5.87
CA ASP A 335 10.10 -13.43 5.61
C ASP A 335 8.69 -13.81 6.08
N LYS A 336 8.26 -15.04 5.80
CA LYS A 336 6.97 -15.57 6.25
C LYS A 336 6.88 -15.63 7.79
N VAL A 337 7.89 -16.20 8.44
CA VAL A 337 7.92 -16.35 9.91
C VAL A 337 7.95 -14.98 10.59
N TYR A 338 8.78 -14.04 10.10
CA TYR A 338 8.84 -12.69 10.65
C TYR A 338 7.50 -11.96 10.50
N THR A 339 6.89 -12.06 9.31
CA THR A 339 5.59 -11.44 9.04
C THR A 339 4.49 -11.99 9.94
N GLU A 340 4.39 -13.31 10.05
CA GLU A 340 3.39 -13.96 10.91
C GLU A 340 3.62 -13.63 12.39
N ALA A 341 4.89 -13.59 12.83
CA ALA A 341 5.24 -13.24 14.21
C ALA A 341 4.93 -11.75 14.51
N GLN A 342 5.24 -10.85 13.60
CA GLN A 342 4.89 -9.42 13.75
C GLN A 342 3.38 -9.22 13.80
N GLN A 343 2.61 -9.93 12.95
CA GLN A 343 1.15 -9.86 12.96
C GLN A 343 0.58 -10.35 14.30
N LYS A 344 1.04 -11.52 14.79
CA LYS A 344 0.61 -12.05 16.08
C LYS A 344 0.95 -11.10 17.24
N LEU A 345 2.14 -10.49 17.21
CA LEU A 345 2.52 -9.49 18.21
C LEU A 345 1.56 -8.30 18.18
N MET A 346 1.21 -7.80 17.00
CA MET A 346 0.26 -6.70 16.86
C MET A 346 -1.14 -7.10 17.33
N ASP A 347 -1.62 -8.27 16.94
CA ASP A 347 -2.93 -8.79 17.37
C ASP A 347 -2.99 -8.85 18.90
N THR A 348 -1.94 -9.41 19.56
CA THR A 348 -1.85 -9.51 21.02
C THR A 348 -1.81 -8.14 21.70
N VAL A 349 -1.06 -7.20 21.15
CA VAL A 349 -0.92 -5.85 21.74
C VAL A 349 -2.18 -5.03 21.57
N LEU A 350 -2.91 -5.20 20.46
CA LEU A 350 -4.16 -4.50 20.20
C LEU A 350 -5.36 -5.12 20.93
N GLU A 351 -5.25 -6.38 21.40
CA GLU A 351 -6.25 -6.98 22.27
C GLU A 351 -6.39 -6.17 23.56
N GLY A 352 -7.56 -5.59 23.79
CA GLY A 352 -7.85 -4.81 24.99
C GLY A 352 -7.40 -3.35 25.00
N VAL A 353 -6.86 -2.86 23.88
CA VAL A 353 -6.60 -1.42 23.69
C VAL A 353 -7.69 -0.79 22.83
N GLU A 354 -8.55 -0.01 23.46
CA GLU A 354 -9.62 0.73 22.77
C GLU A 354 -9.24 2.20 22.67
N PHE A 355 -9.39 2.77 21.48
CA PHE A 355 -9.24 4.19 21.20
C PHE A 355 -10.08 4.57 19.97
N PRO A 356 -10.54 5.81 19.88
CA PRO A 356 -11.29 6.27 18.72
C PRO A 356 -10.41 6.38 17.49
N ILE A 357 -10.94 6.02 16.33
CA ILE A 357 -10.23 6.12 15.03
C ILE A 357 -10.74 7.35 14.29
N PRO A 358 -9.86 8.27 13.84
CA PRO A 358 -10.28 9.37 12.97
C PRO A 358 -10.93 8.84 11.69
N GLU A 359 -12.06 9.41 11.31
CA GLU A 359 -12.84 8.96 10.15
C GLU A 359 -12.02 9.06 8.85
N ALA A 360 -11.16 10.08 8.75
CA ALA A 360 -10.27 10.24 7.59
C ALA A 360 -9.27 9.10 7.47
N VAL A 361 -8.68 8.64 8.58
CA VAL A 361 -7.74 7.53 8.60
C VAL A 361 -8.45 6.23 8.20
N LEU A 362 -9.63 5.98 8.76
CA LEU A 362 -10.42 4.80 8.41
C LEU A 362 -10.77 4.77 6.91
N LYS A 363 -11.25 5.89 6.36
CA LYS A 363 -11.57 5.99 4.93
C LYS A 363 -10.35 5.79 4.02
N ASN A 364 -9.18 6.31 4.43
CA ASN A 364 -7.96 6.12 3.66
C ASN A 364 -7.56 4.64 3.61
N HIS A 365 -7.53 3.96 4.77
CA HIS A 365 -7.20 2.54 4.82
C HIS A 365 -8.24 1.65 4.13
N GLN A 366 -9.52 2.06 4.15
CA GLN A 366 -10.56 1.36 3.40
C GLN A 366 -10.32 1.49 1.89
N ALA A 367 -10.04 2.69 1.40
CA ALA A 367 -9.76 2.93 -0.02
C ALA A 367 -8.49 2.21 -0.49
N GLU A 368 -7.43 2.18 0.34
CA GLU A 368 -6.20 1.44 0.05
C GLU A 368 -6.49 -0.07 -0.04
N TYR A 369 -7.20 -0.63 0.92
CA TYR A 369 -7.52 -2.05 0.96
C TYR A 369 -8.44 -2.48 -0.20
N GLU A 370 -9.42 -1.66 -0.53
CA GLU A 370 -10.29 -1.90 -1.70
C GLU A 370 -9.48 -1.85 -3.01
N ALA A 371 -8.51 -0.93 -3.13
CA ALA A 371 -7.63 -0.86 -4.28
C ALA A 371 -6.73 -2.11 -4.40
N GLU A 372 -6.15 -2.59 -3.29
CA GLU A 372 -5.35 -3.82 -3.26
C GLU A 372 -6.16 -5.05 -3.71
N ILE A 373 -7.40 -5.20 -3.22
CA ILE A 373 -8.27 -6.30 -3.62
C ILE A 373 -8.62 -6.18 -5.10
N ARG A 374 -8.94 -4.98 -5.59
CA ARG A 374 -9.25 -4.75 -7.00
C ARG A 374 -8.08 -5.16 -7.89
N ASP A 375 -6.88 -4.68 -7.59
CA ASP A 375 -5.67 -5.02 -8.33
C ASP A 375 -5.41 -6.53 -8.34
N TYR A 376 -5.64 -7.19 -7.21
CA TYR A 376 -5.52 -8.64 -7.11
C TYR A 376 -6.53 -9.38 -8.00
N LEU A 377 -7.80 -8.96 -7.99
CA LEU A 377 -8.84 -9.57 -8.81
C LEU A 377 -8.60 -9.34 -10.31
N GLU A 378 -8.14 -8.14 -10.70
CA GLU A 378 -7.77 -7.84 -12.07
C GLU A 378 -6.57 -8.69 -12.54
N GLN A 379 -5.57 -8.92 -11.68
CA GLN A 379 -4.44 -9.82 -11.98
C GLN A 379 -4.87 -11.28 -12.14
N GLN A 380 -5.96 -11.69 -11.49
CA GLN A 380 -6.58 -13.02 -11.67
C GLN A 380 -7.41 -13.12 -12.96
N GLY A 381 -7.44 -12.05 -13.76
CA GLY A 381 -8.16 -12.02 -15.04
C GLY A 381 -9.62 -11.59 -14.95
N MET A 382 -10.05 -11.08 -13.79
CA MET A 382 -11.38 -10.52 -13.62
C MET A 382 -11.44 -9.13 -14.27
N ASP A 383 -12.52 -8.83 -14.98
CA ASP A 383 -12.71 -7.49 -15.50
C ASP A 383 -13.05 -6.49 -14.37
N LYS A 384 -12.81 -5.21 -14.64
CA LYS A 384 -12.97 -4.16 -13.65
C LYS A 384 -14.39 -4.07 -13.06
N ALA A 385 -15.42 -4.30 -13.87
CA ALA A 385 -16.81 -4.21 -13.42
C ALA A 385 -17.16 -5.36 -12.47
N ALA A 386 -16.71 -6.58 -12.78
CA ALA A 386 -16.87 -7.73 -11.92
C ALA A 386 -16.04 -7.62 -10.62
N ALA A 387 -14.85 -7.04 -10.69
CA ALA A 387 -14.03 -6.76 -9.50
C ALA A 387 -14.70 -5.74 -8.57
N ASP A 388 -15.27 -4.67 -9.11
CA ASP A 388 -16.01 -3.67 -8.33
C ASP A 388 -17.29 -4.24 -7.70
N GLU A 389 -17.98 -5.19 -8.36
CA GLU A 389 -19.13 -5.88 -7.81
C GLU A 389 -18.74 -6.84 -6.69
N SER A 390 -17.65 -7.59 -6.87
CA SER A 390 -17.10 -8.47 -5.83
C SER A 390 -16.71 -7.68 -4.58
N LEU A 391 -16.12 -6.49 -4.73
CA LEU A 391 -15.79 -5.60 -3.64
C LEU A 391 -17.02 -5.14 -2.86
N LYS A 392 -18.12 -4.80 -3.55
CA LYS A 392 -19.38 -4.41 -2.89
C LYS A 392 -19.94 -5.55 -2.04
N ASN A 393 -19.86 -6.79 -2.54
CA ASN A 393 -20.31 -7.96 -1.81
C ASN A 393 -19.45 -8.30 -0.58
N MET A 394 -18.18 -7.86 -0.57
CA MET A 394 -17.25 -8.02 0.54
C MET A 394 -17.27 -6.84 1.54
N GLY A 395 -18.20 -5.90 1.41
CA GLY A 395 -18.17 -4.61 2.10
C GLY A 395 -18.01 -4.66 3.63
N GLU A 396 -18.65 -5.62 4.32
CA GLU A 396 -18.49 -5.80 5.77
C GLU A 396 -17.09 -6.31 6.14
N GLU A 397 -16.56 -7.26 5.37
CA GLU A 397 -15.22 -7.83 5.62
C GLU A 397 -14.13 -6.82 5.30
N THR A 398 -14.26 -6.07 4.20
CA THR A 398 -13.34 -4.99 3.83
C THR A 398 -13.33 -3.88 4.86
N SER A 399 -14.49 -3.48 5.38
CA SER A 399 -14.59 -2.46 6.42
C SER A 399 -13.89 -2.90 7.72
N LYS A 400 -14.10 -4.14 8.14
CA LYS A 400 -13.45 -4.69 9.34
C LYS A 400 -11.92 -4.76 9.19
N GLN A 401 -11.43 -5.22 8.04
CA GLN A 401 -9.99 -5.27 7.78
C GLN A 401 -9.37 -3.87 7.71
N ALA A 402 -10.09 -2.90 7.16
CA ALA A 402 -9.66 -1.50 7.16
C ALA A 402 -9.59 -0.92 8.58
N GLU A 403 -10.55 -1.24 9.45
CA GLU A 403 -10.53 -0.82 10.85
C GLU A 403 -9.33 -1.43 11.60
N GLU A 404 -9.06 -2.72 11.44
CA GLU A 404 -7.88 -3.37 12.03
C GLU A 404 -6.57 -2.70 11.58
N ARG A 405 -6.44 -2.40 10.28
CA ARG A 405 -5.28 -1.68 9.72
C ARG A 405 -5.15 -0.26 10.26
N ALA A 406 -6.25 0.47 10.35
CA ALA A 406 -6.27 1.82 10.90
C ALA A 406 -5.88 1.83 12.39
N ARG A 407 -6.36 0.86 13.19
CA ARG A 407 -5.95 0.68 14.59
C ARG A 407 -4.46 0.41 14.71
N MET A 408 -3.93 -0.51 13.90
CA MET A 408 -2.50 -0.82 13.87
C MET A 408 -1.68 0.42 13.52
N PHE A 409 -2.07 1.15 12.48
CA PHE A 409 -1.40 2.38 12.04
C PHE A 409 -1.34 3.43 13.14
N ILE A 410 -2.46 3.73 13.78
CA ILE A 410 -2.55 4.72 14.87
C ILE A 410 -1.71 4.30 16.07
N PHE A 411 -1.78 3.03 16.47
CA PHE A 411 -0.98 2.50 17.56
C PHE A 411 0.52 2.65 17.29
N LEU A 412 0.99 2.22 16.12
CA LEU A 412 2.38 2.31 15.73
C LEU A 412 2.86 3.75 15.59
N LEU A 413 2.02 4.65 15.11
CA LEU A 413 2.33 6.06 15.03
C LEU A 413 2.47 6.70 16.42
N ALA A 414 1.59 6.33 17.37
CA ALA A 414 1.70 6.75 18.76
C ALA A 414 2.99 6.22 19.40
N LEU A 415 3.32 4.96 19.16
CA LEU A 415 4.58 4.35 19.62
C LEU A 415 5.80 5.05 19.03
N ALA A 416 5.79 5.33 17.73
CA ALA A 416 6.88 6.04 17.05
C ALA A 416 7.14 7.42 17.67
N ARG A 417 6.07 8.16 18.02
CA ARG A 417 6.18 9.44 18.70
C ARG A 417 6.77 9.32 20.10
N ARG A 418 6.31 8.36 20.90
CA ARG A 418 6.85 8.10 22.23
C ARG A 418 8.33 7.77 22.19
N GLU A 419 8.74 6.91 21.27
CA GLU A 419 10.13 6.48 21.11
C GLU A 419 10.98 7.50 20.32
N LYS A 420 10.39 8.63 19.88
CA LYS A 420 11.04 9.71 19.11
C LYS A 420 11.73 9.19 17.85
N ILE A 421 11.04 8.34 17.13
CA ILE A 421 11.53 7.77 15.86
C ILE A 421 11.54 8.87 14.79
N GLU A 422 12.70 9.14 14.24
CA GLU A 422 12.87 10.11 13.17
C GLU A 422 13.00 9.44 11.82
N VAL A 423 12.46 10.09 10.78
CA VAL A 423 12.59 9.69 9.38
C VAL A 423 13.41 10.73 8.64
N SER A 424 14.51 10.30 8.06
CA SER A 424 15.38 11.17 7.28
C SER A 424 14.82 11.42 5.88
N ALA A 425 15.15 12.58 5.28
CA ALA A 425 14.80 12.86 3.89
C ALA A 425 15.36 11.82 2.90
N GLN A 426 16.49 11.20 3.25
CA GLN A 426 17.11 10.16 2.42
C GLN A 426 16.27 8.89 2.38
N GLU A 427 15.66 8.48 3.49
CA GLU A 427 14.77 7.33 3.56
C GLU A 427 13.50 7.56 2.75
N VAL A 428 12.95 8.77 2.83
CA VAL A 428 11.80 9.17 2.00
C VAL A 428 12.16 9.12 0.51
N ASP A 429 13.30 9.70 0.13
CA ASP A 429 13.76 9.70 -1.26
C ASP A 429 14.03 8.27 -1.78
N MET A 430 14.53 7.35 -0.92
CA MET A 430 14.68 5.93 -1.29
C MET A 430 13.32 5.26 -1.55
N GLN A 431 12.32 5.51 -0.71
CA GLN A 431 10.97 4.95 -0.91
C GLN A 431 10.33 5.49 -2.20
N ILE A 432 10.46 6.81 -2.45
CA ILE A 432 9.98 7.40 -3.71
C ILE A 432 10.70 6.79 -4.93
N ALA A 433 12.00 6.53 -4.83
CA ALA A 433 12.76 5.92 -5.92
C ALA A 433 12.29 4.47 -6.21
N GLN A 434 11.97 3.71 -5.17
CA GLN A 434 11.40 2.37 -5.31
C GLN A 434 10.03 2.41 -5.99
N MET A 435 9.15 3.32 -5.56
CA MET A 435 7.83 3.54 -6.17
C MET A 435 7.97 3.98 -7.65
N ALA A 436 8.88 4.91 -7.94
CA ALA A 436 9.13 5.37 -9.31
C ALA A 436 9.58 4.23 -10.23
N LYS A 437 10.42 3.33 -9.72
CA LYS A 437 10.84 2.12 -10.45
C LYS A 437 9.67 1.15 -10.69
N GLN A 438 8.83 0.93 -9.70
CA GLN A 438 7.66 0.05 -9.79
C GLN A 438 6.65 0.56 -10.83
N TYR A 439 6.34 1.86 -10.78
CA TYR A 439 5.39 2.50 -11.71
C TYR A 439 6.02 2.95 -13.03
N LYS A 440 7.32 2.66 -13.25
CA LYS A 440 8.08 3.06 -14.46
C LYS A 440 7.98 4.57 -14.75
N GLN A 441 8.03 5.39 -13.69
CA GLN A 441 8.00 6.85 -13.76
C GLN A 441 9.37 7.45 -13.45
N ASP A 442 9.57 8.71 -13.88
CA ASP A 442 10.79 9.45 -13.54
C ASP A 442 10.80 9.84 -12.04
N PHE A 443 11.90 9.54 -11.36
CA PHE A 443 12.07 9.82 -9.94
C PHE A 443 11.87 11.31 -9.59
N GLN A 444 12.44 12.23 -10.37
CA GLN A 444 12.36 13.65 -10.06
C GLN A 444 10.94 14.19 -10.25
N GLN A 445 10.24 13.72 -11.26
CA GLN A 445 8.84 14.10 -11.49
C GLN A 445 7.96 13.59 -10.36
N MET A 446 8.07 12.32 -9.99
CA MET A 446 7.31 11.72 -8.88
C MET A 446 7.61 12.42 -7.57
N ARG A 447 8.89 12.63 -7.24
CA ARG A 447 9.33 13.34 -6.04
C ARG A 447 8.70 14.73 -5.95
N ASN A 448 8.82 15.53 -7.01
CA ASN A 448 8.26 16.89 -7.04
C ASN A 448 6.73 16.88 -6.86
N ALA A 449 6.04 15.96 -7.53
CA ALA A 449 4.58 15.83 -7.38
C ALA A 449 4.18 15.47 -5.95
N MET A 450 4.88 14.52 -5.30
CA MET A 450 4.60 14.11 -3.92
C MET A 450 4.88 15.21 -2.90
N TYR A 451 5.94 16.00 -3.12
CA TYR A 451 6.20 17.17 -2.26
C TYR A 451 5.17 18.29 -2.45
N GLN A 452 4.66 18.48 -3.68
CA GLN A 452 3.66 19.50 -3.96
C GLN A 452 2.27 19.17 -3.44
N ASN A 453 1.85 17.90 -3.52
CA ASN A 453 0.53 17.46 -3.07
C ASN A 453 0.49 17.00 -1.61
N GLY A 454 1.63 16.98 -0.90
CA GLY A 454 1.73 16.58 0.50
C GLY A 454 1.80 15.06 0.76
N ALA A 455 1.78 14.22 -0.27
CA ALA A 455 1.88 12.75 -0.13
C ALA A 455 3.20 12.27 0.52
N VAL A 456 4.18 13.15 0.61
CA VAL A 456 5.42 12.89 1.36
C VAL A 456 5.14 12.60 2.84
N ASN A 457 4.12 13.20 3.43
CA ASN A 457 3.78 12.98 4.83
C ASN A 457 3.28 11.54 5.05
N ASP A 458 2.49 11.01 4.12
CA ASP A 458 2.00 9.63 4.18
C ASP A 458 3.17 8.63 4.07
N ILE A 459 4.16 8.92 3.22
CA ILE A 459 5.38 8.12 3.12
C ILE A 459 6.18 8.18 4.43
N GLN A 460 6.32 9.36 5.03
CA GLN A 460 7.01 9.53 6.32
C GLN A 460 6.32 8.73 7.42
N ASP A 461 5.00 8.81 7.52
CA ASP A 461 4.23 8.09 8.52
C ASP A 461 4.32 6.57 8.31
N ARG A 462 4.32 6.11 7.07
CA ARG A 462 4.54 4.68 6.72
C ARG A 462 5.92 4.19 7.14
N ILE A 463 6.99 4.95 6.85
CA ILE A 463 8.35 4.60 7.30
C ILE A 463 8.42 4.63 8.83
N MET A 464 7.79 5.60 9.46
CA MET A 464 7.78 5.77 10.92
C MET A 464 7.09 4.58 11.61
N THR A 465 5.92 4.17 11.12
CA THR A 465 5.19 3.02 11.65
C THR A 465 5.93 1.70 11.41
N SER A 466 6.58 1.53 10.27
CA SER A 466 7.45 0.38 9.98
C SER A 466 8.61 0.28 10.97
N LYS A 467 9.30 1.40 11.22
CA LYS A 467 10.39 1.45 12.21
C LYS A 467 9.90 1.17 13.62
N ALA A 468 8.69 1.66 13.98
CA ALA A 468 8.09 1.40 15.29
C ALA A 468 7.76 -0.08 15.49
N LEU A 469 7.22 -0.73 14.47
CA LEU A 469 6.96 -2.17 14.48
C LEU A 469 8.25 -2.96 14.62
N ALA A 470 9.28 -2.61 13.84
CA ALA A 470 10.58 -3.25 13.93
C ALA A 470 11.20 -3.08 15.33
N LEU A 471 11.17 -1.88 15.91
CA LEU A 471 11.67 -1.61 17.25
C LEU A 471 10.91 -2.42 18.31
N MET A 472 9.58 -2.47 18.22
CA MET A 472 8.74 -3.24 19.14
C MET A 472 9.05 -4.73 19.04
N PHE A 473 9.15 -5.25 17.82
CA PHE A 473 9.49 -6.63 17.56
C PHE A 473 10.90 -6.99 18.05
N ASP A 474 11.88 -6.11 17.86
CA ASP A 474 13.26 -6.33 18.30
C ASP A 474 13.37 -6.38 19.84
N LYS A 475 12.64 -5.53 20.54
CA LYS A 475 12.60 -5.48 22.01
C LYS A 475 11.79 -6.63 22.62
N ALA A 476 10.80 -7.17 21.92
CA ALA A 476 9.95 -8.26 22.40
C ALA A 476 10.75 -9.55 22.62
N GLN A 477 10.37 -10.32 23.64
CA GLN A 477 10.96 -11.63 23.93
C GLN A 477 10.46 -12.65 22.90
N LYS A 478 11.40 -13.25 22.15
CA LYS A 478 11.11 -14.28 21.17
C LYS A 478 11.12 -15.62 21.85
N VAL A 479 9.97 -16.29 21.91
CA VAL A 479 9.81 -17.62 22.51
C VAL A 479 9.50 -18.65 21.42
N ALA A 480 10.00 -19.87 21.59
CA ALA A 480 9.60 -20.94 20.69
C ALA A 480 8.10 -21.23 20.88
N PRO A 481 7.35 -21.55 19.81
CA PRO A 481 5.96 -21.93 19.94
C PRO A 481 5.83 -23.15 20.85
N GLU A 482 4.86 -23.13 21.76
CA GLU A 482 4.53 -24.30 22.54
C GLU A 482 4.13 -25.45 21.61
N ALA A 483 4.79 -26.59 21.73
CA ALA A 483 4.41 -27.79 21.00
C ALA A 483 2.95 -28.11 21.36
N LYS A 484 2.02 -27.88 20.41
CA LYS A 484 0.66 -28.38 20.58
C LYS A 484 0.79 -29.89 20.73
N ALA A 485 0.50 -30.39 21.92
CA ALA A 485 0.31 -31.81 22.12
C ALA A 485 -0.86 -32.24 21.23
N GLU A 486 -0.56 -33.08 20.22
CA GLU A 486 -1.55 -33.77 19.40
C GLU A 486 -2.51 -34.64 20.24
#